data_63796b0f7eb1b40aa79aeeb193f2e3ec
#
_entry.id   63796b0f7eb1b40aa79aeeb193f2e3ec
#
_cell.length_a   1.000
_cell.length_b   1.000
_cell.length_c   1.000
_cell.angle_alpha   90.00
_cell.angle_beta   90.00
_cell.angle_gamma   90.00
#
_symmetry.space_group_name_H-M   'P 1'
#
loop_
_entity.id
_entity.type
_entity.pdbx_description
1 polymer ?
#
loop_
_entity_poly.entity_id
_entity_poly.type
_entity_poly.pdbx_seq_one_letter_code
_entity_poly.pdbx_strand_id
1 'polypeptide(L)'
;VSEPVPTTQPESAAVTDGRAPAVEFRDVTKVYNPGTPREYVAISAVSFTIPDVHDHGEISSFLGPSGCGKSTVLRLVAGLAPQHPPTSGSVTVLGREILGPGPDRGMVFQDYTSFDNRTVLDNVAFGLECRGVPRREREAEALEWIGRVGLDPRRDAEKYPHELSGGMRQRVAIARTLILRPRVILMDEPFGALDPATRLDMQDLLVRLWREVQATVLFVTHSVEEAVYLGDRVFVMATTPGRIVEELRMPVASAPARETQSQPWFHEQVNALHARMEQVEAAARRPNGGSGVSHQNRAT
;
A
#
# COMPACT_ATOMS: atom_id res chain seq x y z
N VAL A 1 -2.81 28.21 -32.14
CA VAL A 1 -3.28 28.65 -30.80
C VAL A 1 -3.90 27.43 -30.17
N SER A 2 -3.12 26.76 -29.33
CA SER A 2 -3.56 25.57 -28.60
C SER A 2 -3.97 26.03 -27.20
N GLU A 3 -5.24 25.83 -26.88
CA GLU A 3 -5.78 26.10 -25.54
C GLU A 3 -5.11 25.18 -24.48
N PRO A 4 -4.84 25.70 -23.28
CA PRO A 4 -4.33 24.86 -22.19
C PRO A 4 -5.40 23.91 -21.67
N VAL A 5 -5.05 22.63 -21.56
CA VAL A 5 -5.86 21.58 -20.92
C VAL A 5 -6.14 22.01 -19.47
N PRO A 6 -7.40 22.07 -19.03
CA PRO A 6 -7.72 22.45 -17.67
C PRO A 6 -7.20 21.40 -16.69
N THR A 7 -6.35 21.84 -15.76
CA THR A 7 -5.92 21.07 -14.59
C THR A 7 -7.11 20.97 -13.65
N THR A 8 -7.88 19.90 -13.75
CA THR A 8 -8.90 19.56 -12.74
C THR A 8 -8.16 19.20 -11.45
N GLN A 9 -8.17 20.13 -10.50
CA GLN A 9 -7.87 19.80 -9.11
C GLN A 9 -8.93 18.79 -8.64
N PRO A 10 -8.56 17.70 -7.95
CA PRO A 10 -9.54 16.77 -7.41
C PRO A 10 -10.37 17.50 -6.35
N GLU A 11 -11.67 17.68 -6.60
CA GLU A 11 -12.62 18.06 -5.58
C GLU A 11 -12.70 16.95 -4.54
N SER A 12 -11.97 17.12 -3.44
CA SER A 12 -12.06 16.31 -2.25
C SER A 12 -13.36 16.65 -1.47
N ALA A 13 -14.50 16.18 -1.98
CA ALA A 13 -15.75 16.15 -1.25
C ALA A 13 -15.95 14.75 -0.63
N ALA A 14 -15.06 14.35 0.28
CA ALA A 14 -15.38 13.29 1.23
C ALA A 14 -16.28 13.92 2.31
N VAL A 15 -17.48 13.38 2.48
CA VAL A 15 -18.34 13.67 3.64
C VAL A 15 -17.54 13.25 4.88
N THR A 16 -16.87 14.21 5.51
CA THR A 16 -16.13 13.98 6.75
C THR A 16 -17.13 14.05 7.89
N ASP A 17 -17.37 12.93 8.53
CA ASP A 17 -18.17 12.79 9.78
C ASP A 17 -17.43 13.43 10.98
N GLY A 18 -16.74 14.54 10.76
CA GLY A 18 -15.99 15.27 11.79
C GLY A 18 -14.76 14.55 12.36
N ARG A 19 -14.39 13.38 11.80
CA ARG A 19 -13.22 12.60 12.22
C ARG A 19 -11.95 13.02 11.50
N ALA A 20 -10.83 12.86 12.21
CA ALA A 20 -9.53 12.98 11.57
C ALA A 20 -9.34 11.87 10.52
N PRO A 21 -8.72 12.18 9.38
CA PRO A 21 -8.40 11.18 8.36
C PRO A 21 -7.61 10.00 8.92
N ALA A 22 -7.82 8.80 8.34
CA ALA A 22 -7.01 7.63 8.66
C ALA A 22 -5.54 7.87 8.28
N VAL A 23 -5.30 8.45 7.10
CA VAL A 23 -3.96 8.87 6.66
C VAL A 23 -4.07 10.20 5.90
N GLU A 24 -3.17 11.13 6.19
CA GLU A 24 -3.07 12.39 5.47
C GLU A 24 -1.63 12.73 5.16
N PHE A 25 -1.38 13.09 3.91
CA PHE A 25 -0.13 13.65 3.39
C PHE A 25 -0.38 15.10 2.97
N ARG A 26 0.48 16.02 3.42
CA ARG A 26 0.46 17.44 3.03
C ARG A 26 1.83 17.85 2.50
N ASP A 27 1.93 18.04 1.19
CA ASP A 27 3.13 18.50 0.46
C ASP A 27 4.40 17.71 0.80
N VAL A 28 4.27 16.39 0.92
CA VAL A 28 5.33 15.51 1.39
C VAL A 28 6.38 15.30 0.31
N THR A 29 7.62 15.64 0.65
CA THR A 29 8.80 15.34 -0.16
C THR A 29 9.77 14.48 0.62
N LYS A 30 10.34 13.47 -0.04
CA LYS A 30 11.42 12.65 0.51
C LYS A 30 12.60 12.63 -0.42
N VAL A 31 13.73 13.12 0.10
CA VAL A 31 15.02 13.10 -0.54
C VAL A 31 15.95 12.16 0.22
N TYR A 32 16.61 11.26 -0.50
CA TYR A 32 17.67 10.41 0.05
C TYR A 32 19.02 11.01 -0.24
N ASN A 33 19.97 10.92 0.71
CA ASN A 33 21.33 11.42 0.62
C ASN A 33 21.42 12.91 0.20
N PRO A 34 20.68 13.81 0.84
CA PRO A 34 20.63 15.21 0.45
C PRO A 34 22.03 15.85 0.50
N GLY A 35 22.32 16.70 -0.49
CA GLY A 35 23.61 17.41 -0.59
C GLY A 35 24.80 16.54 -1.01
N THR A 36 24.58 15.29 -1.44
CA THR A 36 25.63 14.39 -1.92
C THR A 36 25.48 14.10 -3.42
N PRO A 37 26.55 13.58 -4.09
CA PRO A 37 26.43 13.12 -5.48
C PRO A 37 25.43 11.96 -5.70
N ARG A 38 24.93 11.37 -4.61
CA ARG A 38 23.92 10.30 -4.63
C ARG A 38 22.54 10.79 -4.21
N GLU A 39 22.32 12.10 -4.25
CA GLU A 39 21.01 12.68 -3.95
C GLU A 39 19.95 12.12 -4.90
N TYR A 40 18.84 11.67 -4.31
CA TYR A 40 17.72 11.12 -5.05
C TYR A 40 16.39 11.57 -4.43
N VAL A 41 15.56 12.25 -5.22
CA VAL A 41 14.22 12.66 -4.84
C VAL A 41 13.27 11.51 -5.13
N ALA A 42 12.86 10.78 -4.08
CA ALA A 42 11.98 9.62 -4.22
C ALA A 42 10.54 10.02 -4.50
N ILE A 43 10.01 10.98 -3.73
CA ILE A 43 8.69 11.58 -3.92
C ILE A 43 8.79 13.09 -3.73
N SER A 44 7.94 13.85 -4.44
CA SER A 44 7.95 15.31 -4.40
C SER A 44 6.53 15.86 -4.32
N ALA A 45 6.29 16.71 -3.30
CA ALA A 45 5.04 17.44 -3.07
C ALA A 45 3.79 16.54 -3.15
N VAL A 46 3.86 15.35 -2.54
CA VAL A 46 2.75 14.39 -2.53
C VAL A 46 1.73 14.81 -1.49
N SER A 47 0.48 15.00 -1.92
CA SER A 47 -0.65 15.31 -1.06
C SER A 47 -1.82 14.39 -1.38
N PHE A 48 -2.40 13.77 -0.36
CA PHE A 48 -3.63 12.98 -0.44
C PHE A 48 -4.23 12.77 0.95
N THR A 49 -5.50 12.41 0.97
CA THR A 49 -6.24 12.12 2.21
C THR A 49 -7.02 10.82 2.06
N ILE A 50 -6.83 9.89 2.99
CA ILE A 50 -7.64 8.68 3.12
C ILE A 50 -8.55 8.89 4.34
N PRO A 51 -9.89 8.93 4.16
CA PRO A 51 -10.82 9.14 5.25
C PRO A 51 -10.83 7.96 6.23
N ASP A 52 -11.18 8.22 7.48
CA ASP A 52 -11.51 7.19 8.46
C ASP A 52 -13.01 6.90 8.36
N VAL A 53 -13.39 5.92 7.55
CA VAL A 53 -14.78 5.56 7.33
C VAL A 53 -15.26 4.64 8.45
N HIS A 54 -16.37 5.01 9.11
CA HIS A 54 -16.95 4.20 10.19
C HIS A 54 -17.54 2.90 9.62
N ASP A 55 -17.32 1.79 10.34
CA ASP A 55 -17.89 0.46 10.07
C ASP A 55 -17.64 -0.12 8.67
N HIS A 56 -16.82 0.58 7.88
CA HIS A 56 -16.34 0.12 6.57
C HIS A 56 -14.89 0.56 6.44
N GLY A 57 -13.98 -0.37 6.43
CA GLY A 57 -12.62 -0.06 6.02
C GLY A 57 -12.62 0.38 4.54
N GLU A 58 -11.60 1.11 4.12
CA GLU A 58 -11.37 1.45 2.71
C GLU A 58 -10.03 0.88 2.27
N ILE A 59 -9.99 0.25 1.10
CA ILE A 59 -8.74 -0.17 0.46
C ILE A 59 -8.33 0.89 -0.56
N SER A 60 -7.26 1.59 -0.26
CA SER A 60 -6.64 2.57 -1.15
C SER A 60 -5.40 1.95 -1.81
N SER A 61 -5.48 1.69 -3.12
CA SER A 61 -4.39 1.10 -3.90
C SER A 61 -3.47 2.16 -4.47
N PHE A 62 -2.16 1.99 -4.34
CA PHE A 62 -1.13 2.82 -4.96
C PHE A 62 -0.52 2.05 -6.12
N LEU A 63 -0.81 2.48 -7.35
CA LEU A 63 -0.40 1.86 -8.59
C LEU A 63 0.63 2.73 -9.32
N GLY A 64 1.66 2.13 -9.87
CA GLY A 64 2.67 2.85 -10.64
C GLY A 64 3.88 1.99 -10.96
N PRO A 65 4.75 2.43 -11.88
CA PRO A 65 5.94 1.69 -12.25
C PRO A 65 6.92 1.52 -11.09
N SER A 66 7.86 0.60 -11.25
CA SER A 66 8.93 0.40 -10.27
C SER A 66 9.72 1.70 -10.06
N GLY A 67 10.04 2.01 -8.80
CA GLY A 67 10.80 3.21 -8.46
C GLY A 67 9.99 4.51 -8.37
N CYS A 68 8.66 4.51 -8.58
CA CYS A 68 7.84 5.71 -8.44
C CYS A 68 7.56 6.15 -6.99
N GLY A 69 8.12 5.47 -5.99
CA GLY A 69 8.01 5.89 -4.59
C GLY A 69 6.87 5.25 -3.79
N LYS A 70 6.13 4.25 -4.31
CA LYS A 70 5.04 3.56 -3.60
C LYS A 70 5.46 3.05 -2.21
N SER A 71 6.53 2.27 -2.15
CA SER A 71 7.06 1.77 -0.87
C SER A 71 7.59 2.88 0.03
N THR A 72 8.04 4.02 -0.55
CA THR A 72 8.42 5.20 0.25
C THR A 72 7.21 5.81 0.93
N VAL A 73 6.09 5.98 0.22
CA VAL A 73 4.81 6.43 0.80
C VAL A 73 4.40 5.51 1.94
N LEU A 74 4.38 4.19 1.69
CA LEU A 74 3.96 3.22 2.68
C LEU A 74 4.83 3.24 3.95
N ARG A 75 6.16 3.30 3.77
CA ARG A 75 7.11 3.31 4.89
C ARG A 75 7.13 4.62 5.66
N LEU A 76 6.78 5.74 5.03
CA LEU A 76 6.53 7.00 5.73
C LEU A 76 5.34 6.86 6.68
N VAL A 77 4.22 6.26 6.21
CA VAL A 77 3.07 5.97 7.08
C VAL A 77 3.44 5.00 8.19
N ALA A 78 4.25 3.97 7.90
CA ALA A 78 4.72 3.02 8.91
C ALA A 78 5.63 3.66 9.98
N GLY A 79 6.20 4.83 9.71
CA GLY A 79 7.19 5.48 10.59
C GLY A 79 8.57 4.82 10.55
N LEU A 80 8.93 4.15 9.44
CA LEU A 80 10.16 3.37 9.33
C LEU A 80 11.32 4.20 8.77
N ALA A 81 12.47 4.15 9.43
CA ALA A 81 13.71 4.69 8.88
C ALA A 81 14.22 3.82 7.71
N PRO A 82 14.91 4.43 6.73
CA PRO A 82 15.29 5.83 6.58
C PRO A 82 14.21 6.70 5.90
N GLN A 83 13.03 6.13 5.57
CA GLN A 83 11.96 6.87 4.89
C GLN A 83 11.39 7.96 5.80
N HIS A 84 11.07 7.61 7.04
CA HIS A 84 10.58 8.54 8.05
C HIS A 84 11.78 9.15 8.84
N PRO A 85 11.75 10.46 9.15
CA PRO A 85 10.74 11.45 8.76
C PRO A 85 10.83 11.86 7.28
N PRO A 86 9.78 12.52 6.72
CA PRO A 86 9.87 13.16 5.41
C PRO A 86 10.93 14.27 5.42
N THR A 87 11.43 14.66 4.23
CA THR A 87 12.36 15.79 4.11
C THR A 87 11.63 17.13 4.27
N SER A 88 10.39 17.21 3.77
CA SER A 88 9.47 18.33 3.98
C SER A 88 8.01 17.85 3.90
N GLY A 89 7.09 18.71 4.33
CA GLY A 89 5.69 18.36 4.45
C GLY A 89 5.36 17.60 5.74
N SER A 90 4.13 17.12 5.87
CA SER A 90 3.68 16.40 7.06
C SER A 90 2.91 15.14 6.70
N VAL A 91 3.07 14.10 7.53
CA VAL A 91 2.30 12.84 7.45
C VAL A 91 1.63 12.60 8.79
N THR A 92 0.31 12.40 8.77
CA THR A 92 -0.44 12.05 9.97
C THR A 92 -1.20 10.74 9.79
N VAL A 93 -1.38 10.02 10.90
CA VAL A 93 -2.24 8.82 10.99
C VAL A 93 -3.26 9.05 12.09
N LEU A 94 -4.54 8.87 11.78
CA LEU A 94 -5.66 9.13 12.69
C LEU A 94 -5.58 10.54 13.35
N GLY A 95 -5.14 11.52 12.53
CA GLY A 95 -4.96 12.91 12.95
C GLY A 95 -3.74 13.16 13.85
N ARG A 96 -2.87 12.18 14.07
CA ARG A 96 -1.67 12.29 14.91
C ARG A 96 -0.41 12.27 14.06
N GLU A 97 0.54 13.09 14.40
CA GLU A 97 1.87 13.07 13.80
C GLU A 97 2.56 11.73 14.07
N ILE A 98 3.27 11.22 13.07
CA ILE A 98 4.05 9.99 13.16
C ILE A 98 5.40 10.32 13.79
N LEU A 99 5.72 9.68 14.90
CA LEU A 99 7.02 9.80 15.57
C LEU A 99 7.92 8.56 15.36
N GLY A 100 7.34 7.50 14.79
CA GLY A 100 7.98 6.22 14.55
C GLY A 100 6.96 5.11 14.34
N PRO A 101 7.35 3.83 14.31
CA PRO A 101 6.43 2.70 14.29
C PRO A 101 5.46 2.73 15.47
N GLY A 102 4.19 2.37 15.24
CA GLY A 102 3.15 2.42 16.26
C GLY A 102 2.19 1.23 16.23
N PRO A 103 1.50 0.94 17.34
CA PRO A 103 0.57 -0.20 17.46
C PRO A 103 -0.77 0.03 16.74
N ASP A 104 -1.04 1.24 16.29
CA ASP A 104 -2.23 1.68 15.54
C ASP A 104 -2.21 1.25 14.08
N ARG A 105 -1.05 0.79 13.58
CA ARG A 105 -0.83 0.36 12.21
C ARG A 105 -0.02 -0.92 12.12
N GLY A 106 -0.40 -1.79 11.18
CA GLY A 106 0.31 -3.04 10.87
C GLY A 106 0.91 -2.99 9.47
N MET A 107 2.02 -3.68 9.23
CA MET A 107 2.64 -3.76 7.91
C MET A 107 2.88 -5.19 7.47
N VAL A 108 2.44 -5.51 6.25
CA VAL A 108 2.77 -6.73 5.51
C VAL A 108 3.80 -6.35 4.46
N PHE A 109 5.00 -6.91 4.57
CA PHE A 109 6.11 -6.64 3.66
C PHE A 109 6.08 -7.57 2.45
N GLN A 110 6.74 -7.16 1.37
CA GLN A 110 6.92 -7.93 0.15
C GLN A 110 7.67 -9.25 0.41
N ASP A 111 8.75 -9.19 1.19
CA ASP A 111 9.51 -10.37 1.62
C ASP A 111 8.90 -10.90 2.91
N TYR A 112 8.23 -11.97 2.88
CA TYR A 112 7.47 -12.66 3.95
C TYR A 112 8.01 -12.59 5.40
N THR A 113 8.78 -11.65 5.78
CA THR A 113 9.48 -11.28 7.02
C THR A 113 9.10 -12.06 8.29
N SER A 114 8.91 -13.38 8.18
CA SER A 114 8.70 -14.25 9.34
C SER A 114 10.00 -14.39 10.14
N PHE A 115 9.88 -14.59 11.43
CA PHE A 115 11.03 -14.93 12.27
C PHE A 115 11.40 -16.39 12.04
N ASP A 116 12.53 -16.65 11.39
CA ASP A 116 12.97 -18.00 10.98
C ASP A 116 13.23 -18.96 12.14
N ASN A 117 13.51 -18.43 13.32
CA ASN A 117 13.76 -19.16 14.56
C ASN A 117 12.50 -19.35 15.42
N ARG A 118 11.31 -18.97 14.93
CA ARG A 118 10.03 -19.14 15.59
C ARG A 118 9.10 -20.00 14.75
N THR A 119 8.23 -20.76 15.42
CA THR A 119 7.16 -21.51 14.75
C THR A 119 6.11 -20.60 14.13
N VAL A 120 5.20 -21.14 13.34
CA VAL A 120 4.03 -20.41 12.84
C VAL A 120 3.23 -19.82 14.00
N LEU A 121 2.96 -20.63 15.04
CA LEU A 121 2.25 -20.18 16.23
C LEU A 121 2.94 -19.00 16.89
N ASP A 122 4.25 -19.10 17.14
CA ASP A 122 5.02 -18.04 17.78
C ASP A 122 5.13 -16.78 16.88
N ASN A 123 5.20 -16.94 15.56
CA ASN A 123 5.18 -15.83 14.62
C ASN A 123 3.85 -15.07 14.69
N VAL A 124 2.72 -15.77 14.68
CA VAL A 124 1.39 -15.14 14.74
C VAL A 124 1.16 -14.52 16.11
N ALA A 125 1.55 -15.20 17.21
CA ALA A 125 1.38 -14.71 18.57
C ALA A 125 2.30 -13.56 18.95
N PHE A 126 3.36 -13.27 18.17
CA PHE A 126 4.45 -12.34 18.55
C PHE A 126 3.96 -10.95 18.95
N GLY A 127 3.05 -10.36 18.19
CA GLY A 127 2.54 -9.03 18.52
C GLY A 127 1.77 -8.97 19.84
N LEU A 128 1.03 -10.03 20.18
CA LEU A 128 0.37 -10.17 21.48
C LEU A 128 1.38 -10.41 22.61
N GLU A 129 2.48 -11.13 22.34
CA GLU A 129 3.60 -11.27 23.27
C GLU A 129 4.19 -9.90 23.61
N CYS A 130 4.45 -9.06 22.62
CA CYS A 130 4.95 -7.70 22.83
C CYS A 130 3.97 -6.81 23.62
N ARG A 131 2.68 -7.09 23.56
CA ARG A 131 1.64 -6.43 24.38
C ARG A 131 1.49 -7.00 25.79
N GLY A 132 2.29 -8.03 26.15
CA GLY A 132 2.25 -8.66 27.47
C GLY A 132 1.05 -9.60 27.70
N VAL A 133 0.36 -10.02 26.62
CA VAL A 133 -0.76 -10.97 26.72
C VAL A 133 -0.25 -12.32 27.26
N PRO A 134 -0.92 -12.93 28.25
CA PRO A 134 -0.52 -14.22 28.82
C PRO A 134 -0.38 -15.31 27.75
N ARG A 135 0.60 -16.20 27.92
CA ARG A 135 0.95 -17.22 26.91
C ARG A 135 -0.26 -18.03 26.45
N ARG A 136 -1.06 -18.53 27.41
CA ARG A 136 -2.25 -19.35 27.09
C ARG A 136 -3.27 -18.63 26.22
N GLU A 137 -3.48 -17.33 26.49
CA GLU A 137 -4.45 -16.52 25.76
C GLU A 137 -3.95 -16.19 24.35
N ARG A 138 -2.68 -15.73 24.22
CA ARG A 138 -2.12 -15.38 22.92
C ARG A 138 -1.97 -16.60 21.99
N GLU A 139 -1.63 -17.79 22.53
CA GLU A 139 -1.56 -19.02 21.75
C GLU A 139 -2.95 -19.46 21.27
N ALA A 140 -3.98 -19.36 22.11
CA ALA A 140 -5.34 -19.68 21.70
C ALA A 140 -5.83 -18.76 20.59
N GLU A 141 -5.61 -17.46 20.71
CA GLU A 141 -5.97 -16.48 19.67
C GLU A 141 -5.14 -16.69 18.38
N ALA A 142 -3.86 -17.00 18.50
CA ALA A 142 -3.01 -17.29 17.34
C ALA A 142 -3.46 -18.54 16.59
N LEU A 143 -3.85 -19.62 17.27
CA LEU A 143 -4.41 -20.82 16.64
C LEU A 143 -5.70 -20.52 15.87
N GLU A 144 -6.57 -19.65 16.40
CA GLU A 144 -7.75 -19.18 15.70
C GLU A 144 -7.38 -18.43 14.41
N TRP A 145 -6.43 -17.48 14.48
CA TRP A 145 -5.98 -16.73 13.31
C TRP A 145 -5.28 -17.61 12.27
N ILE A 146 -4.52 -18.63 12.68
CA ILE A 146 -3.95 -19.64 11.78
C ILE A 146 -5.05 -20.31 10.98
N GLY A 147 -6.15 -20.70 11.63
CA GLY A 147 -7.33 -21.27 10.96
C GLY A 147 -8.02 -20.28 10.01
N ARG A 148 -8.19 -19.01 10.44
CA ARG A 148 -8.82 -17.94 9.63
C ARG A 148 -8.07 -17.66 8.32
N VAL A 149 -6.73 -17.73 8.34
CA VAL A 149 -5.94 -17.59 7.12
C VAL A 149 -5.89 -18.86 6.27
N GLY A 150 -6.62 -19.92 6.66
CA GLY A 150 -6.72 -21.16 5.90
C GLY A 150 -5.49 -22.07 6.02
N LEU A 151 -4.76 -22.00 7.12
CA LEU A 151 -3.78 -22.98 7.55
C LEU A 151 -4.45 -23.96 8.51
N ASP A 152 -3.91 -25.18 8.63
CA ASP A 152 -4.40 -26.17 9.61
C ASP A 152 -3.69 -25.94 10.96
N PRO A 153 -4.40 -25.46 12.01
CA PRO A 153 -3.77 -25.20 13.30
C PRO A 153 -3.11 -26.43 13.94
N ARG A 154 -3.61 -27.66 13.68
CA ARG A 154 -3.06 -28.89 14.25
C ARG A 154 -1.80 -29.36 13.54
N ARG A 155 -1.71 -29.10 12.23
CA ARG A 155 -0.61 -29.56 11.39
C ARG A 155 0.47 -28.51 11.22
N ASP A 156 0.07 -27.22 11.08
CA ASP A 156 0.95 -26.17 10.59
C ASP A 156 1.46 -25.25 11.72
N ALA A 157 0.84 -25.23 12.91
CA ALA A 157 1.22 -24.33 14.00
C ALA A 157 2.67 -24.49 14.48
N GLU A 158 3.16 -25.73 14.53
CA GLU A 158 4.51 -26.06 15.02
C GLU A 158 5.58 -26.02 13.92
N LYS A 159 5.20 -25.77 12.66
CA LYS A 159 6.15 -25.63 11.55
C LYS A 159 6.94 -24.34 11.65
N TYR A 160 8.16 -24.37 11.12
CA TYR A 160 9.00 -23.20 10.94
C TYR A 160 8.82 -22.61 9.53
N PRO A 161 9.17 -21.32 9.32
CA PRO A 161 8.99 -20.66 8.01
C PRO A 161 9.63 -21.38 6.83
N HIS A 162 10.77 -22.05 7.02
CA HIS A 162 11.46 -22.79 5.96
C HIS A 162 10.73 -24.08 5.52
N GLU A 163 9.76 -24.56 6.33
CA GLU A 163 8.92 -25.74 6.02
C GLU A 163 7.63 -25.36 5.26
N LEU A 164 7.43 -24.05 5.00
CA LEU A 164 6.22 -23.50 4.39
C LEU A 164 6.42 -23.14 2.93
N SER A 165 5.37 -23.33 2.12
CA SER A 165 5.31 -22.72 0.78
C SER A 165 5.26 -21.18 0.84
N GLY A 166 5.53 -20.49 -0.28
CA GLY A 166 5.41 -19.03 -0.37
C GLY A 166 4.03 -18.51 0.05
N GLY A 167 2.96 -19.13 -0.46
CA GLY A 167 1.60 -18.77 -0.07
C GLY A 167 1.29 -19.03 1.41
N MET A 168 1.83 -20.09 2.02
CA MET A 168 1.68 -20.33 3.45
C MET A 168 2.42 -19.28 4.28
N ARG A 169 3.64 -18.88 3.89
CA ARG A 169 4.38 -17.80 4.56
C ARG A 169 3.62 -16.48 4.49
N GLN A 170 3.01 -16.19 3.35
CA GLN A 170 2.17 -15.00 3.19
C GLN A 170 0.95 -15.02 4.12
N ARG A 171 0.27 -16.18 4.25
CA ARG A 171 -0.84 -16.35 5.20
C ARG A 171 -0.39 -16.09 6.64
N VAL A 172 0.79 -16.57 7.04
CA VAL A 172 1.38 -16.29 8.37
C VAL A 172 1.65 -14.79 8.56
N ALA A 173 2.21 -14.11 7.55
CA ALA A 173 2.48 -12.67 7.63
C ALA A 173 1.19 -11.84 7.78
N ILE A 174 0.13 -12.22 7.07
CA ILE A 174 -1.20 -11.61 7.19
C ILE A 174 -1.79 -11.88 8.59
N ALA A 175 -1.79 -13.14 9.07
CA ALA A 175 -2.30 -13.50 10.40
C ALA A 175 -1.59 -12.73 11.52
N ARG A 176 -0.24 -12.67 11.47
CA ARG A 176 0.59 -11.93 12.42
C ARG A 176 0.26 -10.44 12.49
N THR A 177 -0.12 -9.86 11.36
CA THR A 177 -0.49 -8.44 11.28
C THR A 177 -1.92 -8.22 11.78
N LEU A 178 -2.87 -9.04 11.34
CA LEU A 178 -4.29 -8.83 11.61
C LEU A 178 -4.72 -9.23 13.02
N ILE A 179 -4.02 -10.16 13.69
CA ILE A 179 -4.28 -10.53 15.10
C ILE A 179 -4.22 -9.31 16.04
N LEU A 180 -3.43 -8.30 15.69
CA LEU A 180 -3.30 -7.07 16.47
C LEU A 180 -4.45 -6.09 16.26
N ARG A 181 -5.35 -6.36 15.30
CA ARG A 181 -6.49 -5.51 14.91
C ARG A 181 -6.09 -4.05 14.72
N PRO A 182 -5.10 -3.76 13.89
CA PRO A 182 -4.66 -2.38 13.64
C PRO A 182 -5.75 -1.60 12.92
N ARG A 183 -5.82 -0.29 13.14
CA ARG A 183 -6.74 0.60 12.43
C ARG A 183 -6.30 0.89 10.99
N VAL A 184 -5.00 0.87 10.74
CA VAL A 184 -4.39 1.05 9.42
C VAL A 184 -3.52 -0.15 9.08
N ILE A 185 -3.72 -0.72 7.91
CA ILE A 185 -2.93 -1.85 7.39
C ILE A 185 -2.16 -1.37 6.16
N LEU A 186 -0.87 -1.63 6.15
CA LEU A 186 0.05 -1.27 5.09
C LEU A 186 0.52 -2.54 4.39
N MET A 187 0.35 -2.63 3.06
CA MET A 187 0.72 -3.82 2.28
C MET A 187 1.62 -3.44 1.13
N ASP A 188 2.88 -3.87 1.18
CA ASP A 188 3.89 -3.59 0.16
C ASP A 188 4.03 -4.79 -0.78
N GLU A 189 3.38 -4.75 -1.94
CA GLU A 189 3.35 -5.79 -2.98
C GLU A 189 3.12 -7.22 -2.43
N PRO A 190 2.07 -7.46 -1.63
CA PRO A 190 1.94 -8.68 -0.84
C PRO A 190 1.79 -9.96 -1.69
N PHE A 191 1.45 -9.84 -2.96
CA PHE A 191 1.20 -11.00 -3.84
C PHE A 191 2.22 -11.15 -4.97
N GLY A 192 3.25 -10.30 -5.01
CA GLY A 192 4.22 -10.24 -6.12
C GLY A 192 4.98 -11.54 -6.37
N ALA A 193 5.26 -12.33 -5.33
CA ALA A 193 6.02 -13.58 -5.40
C ALA A 193 5.13 -14.85 -5.53
N LEU A 194 3.81 -14.69 -5.68
CA LEU A 194 2.87 -15.82 -5.76
C LEU A 194 2.57 -16.21 -7.21
N ASP A 195 2.36 -17.51 -7.45
CA ASP A 195 1.82 -17.99 -8.72
C ASP A 195 0.38 -17.48 -8.95
N PRO A 196 -0.11 -17.44 -10.22
CA PRO A 196 -1.40 -16.83 -10.53
C PRO A 196 -2.60 -17.42 -9.78
N ALA A 197 -2.64 -18.73 -9.56
CA ALA A 197 -3.77 -19.40 -8.88
C ALA A 197 -3.77 -19.05 -7.38
N THR A 198 -2.63 -19.20 -6.72
CA THR A 198 -2.46 -18.83 -5.31
C THR A 198 -2.73 -17.34 -5.07
N ARG A 199 -2.38 -16.48 -6.04
CA ARG A 199 -2.64 -15.04 -5.97
C ARG A 199 -4.14 -14.73 -5.87
N LEU A 200 -4.98 -15.33 -6.72
CA LEU A 200 -6.43 -15.14 -6.66
C LEU A 200 -7.01 -15.60 -5.32
N ASP A 201 -6.59 -16.77 -4.83
CA ASP A 201 -7.04 -17.29 -3.54
C ASP A 201 -6.63 -16.37 -2.37
N MET A 202 -5.45 -15.73 -2.48
CA MET A 202 -4.96 -14.79 -1.47
C MET A 202 -5.68 -13.44 -1.54
N GLN A 203 -6.08 -12.97 -2.71
CA GLN A 203 -6.92 -11.78 -2.87
C GLN A 203 -8.29 -12.00 -2.21
N ASP A 204 -8.94 -13.14 -2.46
CA ASP A 204 -10.21 -13.51 -1.83
C ASP A 204 -10.08 -13.64 -0.31
N LEU A 205 -9.00 -14.25 0.17
CA LEU A 205 -8.68 -14.33 1.59
C LEU A 205 -8.56 -12.92 2.21
N LEU A 206 -7.84 -12.03 1.56
CA LEU A 206 -7.63 -10.66 2.04
C LEU A 206 -8.97 -9.91 2.14
N VAL A 207 -9.80 -9.95 1.09
CA VAL A 207 -11.12 -9.29 1.08
C VAL A 207 -12.00 -9.83 2.22
N ARG A 208 -12.02 -11.14 2.44
CA ARG A 208 -12.78 -11.75 3.53
C ARG A 208 -12.31 -11.26 4.90
N LEU A 209 -11.00 -11.31 5.17
CA LEU A 209 -10.43 -10.91 6.45
C LEU A 209 -10.55 -9.41 6.68
N TRP A 210 -10.38 -8.61 5.63
CA TRP A 210 -10.55 -7.17 5.69
C TRP A 210 -11.97 -6.75 6.10
N ARG A 211 -13.01 -7.42 5.54
CA ARG A 211 -14.42 -7.19 5.93
C ARG A 211 -14.68 -7.49 7.41
N GLU A 212 -13.93 -8.43 8.00
CA GLU A 212 -14.04 -8.74 9.44
C GLU A 212 -13.33 -7.70 10.31
N VAL A 213 -12.17 -7.20 9.87
CA VAL A 213 -11.33 -6.28 10.66
C VAL A 213 -11.74 -4.82 10.47
N GLN A 214 -12.33 -4.48 9.32
CA GLN A 214 -12.81 -3.12 8.97
C GLN A 214 -11.73 -2.03 9.12
N ALA A 215 -10.49 -2.35 8.78
CA ALA A 215 -9.37 -1.43 8.83
C ALA A 215 -9.23 -0.64 7.51
N THR A 216 -8.64 0.55 7.59
CA THR A 216 -8.16 1.25 6.39
C THR A 216 -6.90 0.56 5.86
N VAL A 217 -6.88 0.21 4.58
CA VAL A 217 -5.75 -0.49 3.94
C VAL A 217 -5.09 0.41 2.91
N LEU A 218 -3.77 0.61 3.03
CA LEU A 218 -2.93 1.14 1.97
C LEU A 218 -2.25 -0.03 1.28
N PHE A 219 -2.62 -0.26 0.04
CA PHE A 219 -2.17 -1.40 -0.75
C PHE A 219 -1.28 -0.93 -1.90
N VAL A 220 -0.01 -1.33 -1.89
CA VAL A 220 0.94 -1.04 -2.96
C VAL A 220 1.03 -2.23 -3.90
N THR A 221 0.87 -1.98 -5.18
CA THR A 221 1.02 -3.00 -6.23
C THR A 221 1.53 -2.39 -7.53
N HIS A 222 2.07 -3.23 -8.41
CA HIS A 222 2.34 -2.93 -9.82
C HIS A 222 1.34 -3.63 -10.77
N SER A 223 0.42 -4.48 -10.24
CA SER A 223 -0.64 -5.14 -11.01
C SER A 223 -1.89 -4.27 -11.06
N VAL A 224 -2.30 -3.95 -12.29
CA VAL A 224 -3.55 -3.22 -12.56
C VAL A 224 -4.75 -4.02 -12.11
N GLU A 225 -4.75 -5.34 -12.34
CA GLU A 225 -5.82 -6.25 -11.96
C GLU A 225 -6.02 -6.27 -10.44
N GLU A 226 -4.93 -6.28 -9.67
CA GLU A 226 -5.00 -6.19 -8.20
C GLU A 226 -5.59 -4.85 -7.75
N ALA A 227 -5.16 -3.75 -8.35
CA ALA A 227 -5.65 -2.42 -8.03
C ALA A 227 -7.15 -2.28 -8.32
N VAL A 228 -7.63 -2.83 -9.45
CA VAL A 228 -9.06 -2.80 -9.82
C VAL A 228 -9.90 -3.74 -8.98
N TYR A 229 -9.38 -4.94 -8.60
CA TYR A 229 -10.14 -5.90 -7.82
C TYR A 229 -10.27 -5.50 -6.35
N LEU A 230 -9.18 -5.04 -5.75
CA LEU A 230 -9.11 -4.80 -4.31
C LEU A 230 -9.42 -3.36 -3.91
N GLY A 231 -9.04 -2.39 -4.77
CA GLY A 231 -9.09 -0.97 -4.41
C GLY A 231 -10.49 -0.37 -4.50
N ASP A 232 -10.94 0.28 -3.46
CA ASP A 232 -12.07 1.22 -3.53
C ASP A 232 -11.62 2.51 -4.22
N ARG A 233 -10.33 2.89 -4.00
CA ARG A 233 -9.65 3.99 -4.68
C ARG A 233 -8.29 3.54 -5.20
N VAL A 234 -7.90 4.09 -6.36
CA VAL A 234 -6.59 3.88 -6.96
C VAL A 234 -5.89 5.21 -7.16
N PHE A 235 -4.74 5.36 -6.50
CA PHE A 235 -3.81 6.47 -6.68
C PHE A 235 -2.77 6.07 -7.73
N VAL A 236 -2.80 6.72 -8.89
CA VAL A 236 -1.84 6.50 -9.97
C VAL A 236 -0.61 7.35 -9.71
N MET A 237 0.56 6.72 -9.65
CA MET A 237 1.84 7.38 -9.38
C MET A 237 2.73 7.41 -10.62
N ALA A 238 3.32 8.58 -10.89
CA ALA A 238 4.38 8.76 -11.89
C ALA A 238 5.77 8.69 -11.26
N THR A 239 6.80 8.50 -12.09
CA THR A 239 8.21 8.50 -11.69
C THR A 239 8.89 9.85 -11.93
N THR A 240 10.02 10.06 -11.30
CA THR A 240 11.09 11.05 -11.59
C THR A 240 10.67 12.52 -11.51
N PRO A 241 10.38 13.03 -10.32
CA PRO A 241 10.23 12.34 -9.02
C PRO A 241 8.86 11.68 -8.88
N GLY A 242 8.74 10.79 -7.90
CA GLY A 242 7.46 10.15 -7.57
C GLY A 242 6.41 11.19 -7.17
N ARG A 243 5.22 11.11 -7.79
CA ARG A 243 4.09 11.98 -7.50
C ARG A 243 2.78 11.26 -7.82
N ILE A 244 1.71 11.60 -7.11
CA ILE A 244 0.35 11.18 -7.48
C ILE A 244 -0.09 12.07 -8.65
N VAL A 245 -0.53 11.45 -9.74
CA VAL A 245 -1.02 12.15 -10.93
C VAL A 245 -2.51 12.06 -11.10
N GLU A 246 -3.13 11.04 -10.51
CA GLU A 246 -4.57 10.83 -10.58
C GLU A 246 -5.06 10.01 -9.40
N GLU A 247 -6.30 10.25 -8.99
CA GLU A 247 -7.07 9.44 -8.04
C GLU A 247 -8.35 8.97 -8.73
N LEU A 248 -8.60 7.67 -8.71
CA LEU A 248 -9.75 7.03 -9.36
C LEU A 248 -10.55 6.24 -8.32
N ARG A 249 -11.87 6.29 -8.40
CA ARG A 249 -12.75 5.39 -7.65
C ARG A 249 -13.05 4.16 -8.47
N MET A 250 -12.96 2.99 -7.83
CA MET A 250 -13.24 1.71 -8.48
C MET A 250 -14.60 1.17 -8.07
N PRO A 251 -15.28 0.43 -8.96
CA PRO A 251 -16.45 -0.34 -8.58
C PRO A 251 -16.07 -1.43 -7.55
N VAL A 252 -16.81 -1.51 -6.45
CA VAL A 252 -16.55 -2.51 -5.42
C VAL A 252 -16.86 -3.91 -5.95
N ALA A 253 -15.87 -4.81 -5.90
CA ALA A 253 -16.06 -6.21 -6.28
C ALA A 253 -16.98 -6.93 -5.27
N SER A 254 -18.08 -7.50 -5.74
CA SER A 254 -19.05 -8.20 -4.92
C SER A 254 -18.89 -9.73 -4.95
N ALA A 255 -18.11 -10.25 -5.88
CA ALA A 255 -17.85 -11.68 -6.11
C ALA A 255 -16.37 -12.03 -5.92
N PRO A 256 -16.02 -13.33 -5.79
CA PRO A 256 -14.63 -13.77 -5.73
C PRO A 256 -13.79 -13.31 -6.94
N ALA A 257 -12.47 -13.23 -6.75
CA ALA A 257 -11.54 -12.69 -7.74
C ALA A 257 -11.67 -13.35 -9.11
N ARG A 258 -11.73 -14.68 -9.15
CA ARG A 258 -11.87 -15.43 -10.40
C ARG A 258 -13.15 -15.10 -11.18
N GLU A 259 -14.25 -14.92 -10.47
CA GLU A 259 -15.54 -14.57 -11.06
C GLU A 259 -15.56 -13.10 -11.50
N THR A 260 -15.11 -12.20 -10.63
CA THR A 260 -15.04 -10.77 -10.89
C THR A 260 -14.13 -10.49 -12.10
N GLN A 261 -12.97 -11.12 -12.18
CA GLN A 261 -12.00 -10.91 -13.25
C GLN A 261 -12.47 -11.47 -14.61
N SER A 262 -13.51 -12.30 -14.64
CA SER A 262 -14.14 -12.75 -15.89
C SER A 262 -15.22 -11.80 -16.42
N GLN A 263 -15.61 -10.79 -15.66
CA GLN A 263 -16.67 -9.86 -16.04
C GLN A 263 -16.21 -8.81 -17.08
N PRO A 264 -17.07 -8.44 -18.05
CA PRO A 264 -16.73 -7.44 -19.05
C PRO A 264 -16.31 -6.09 -18.45
N TRP A 265 -17.05 -5.60 -17.45
CA TRP A 265 -16.73 -4.33 -16.78
C TRP A 265 -15.33 -4.33 -16.14
N PHE A 266 -14.88 -5.47 -15.62
CA PHE A 266 -13.54 -5.59 -15.02
C PHE A 266 -12.46 -5.39 -16.09
N HIS A 267 -12.60 -6.04 -17.25
CA HIS A 267 -11.68 -5.88 -18.36
C HIS A 267 -11.68 -4.45 -18.91
N GLU A 268 -12.85 -3.78 -18.95
CA GLU A 268 -12.94 -2.37 -19.35
C GLU A 268 -12.15 -1.48 -18.39
N GLN A 269 -12.30 -1.66 -17.07
CA GLN A 269 -11.54 -0.90 -16.07
C GLN A 269 -10.04 -1.17 -16.15
N VAL A 270 -9.64 -2.44 -16.29
CA VAL A 270 -8.23 -2.84 -16.43
C VAL A 270 -7.63 -2.19 -17.69
N ASN A 271 -8.30 -2.27 -18.83
CA ASN A 271 -7.82 -1.67 -20.09
C ASN A 271 -7.72 -0.13 -19.99
N ALA A 272 -8.70 0.51 -19.38
CA ALA A 272 -8.69 1.95 -19.16
C ALA A 272 -7.51 2.38 -18.26
N LEU A 273 -7.26 1.63 -17.19
CA LEU A 273 -6.18 1.92 -16.27
C LEU A 273 -4.80 1.64 -16.87
N HIS A 274 -4.65 0.58 -17.71
CA HIS A 274 -3.44 0.34 -18.48
C HIS A 274 -3.13 1.50 -19.43
N ALA A 275 -4.12 1.97 -20.22
CA ALA A 275 -3.93 3.10 -21.12
C ALA A 275 -3.48 4.37 -20.36
N ARG A 276 -4.02 4.62 -19.16
CA ARG A 276 -3.57 5.73 -18.32
C ARG A 276 -2.14 5.56 -17.83
N MET A 277 -1.77 4.37 -17.40
CA MET A 277 -0.39 4.05 -16.98
C MET A 277 0.61 4.31 -18.11
N GLU A 278 0.29 3.88 -19.35
CA GLU A 278 1.11 4.15 -20.54
C GLU A 278 1.26 5.66 -20.80
N GLN A 279 0.18 6.44 -20.66
CA GLN A 279 0.22 7.91 -20.81
C GLN A 279 1.12 8.55 -19.75
N VAL A 280 1.02 8.11 -18.49
CA VAL A 280 1.85 8.59 -17.38
C VAL A 280 3.33 8.29 -17.63
N GLU A 281 3.66 7.08 -18.07
CA GLU A 281 5.04 6.71 -18.40
C GLU A 281 5.57 7.46 -19.62
N ALA A 282 4.76 7.65 -20.65
CA ALA A 282 5.14 8.43 -21.84
C ALA A 282 5.41 9.90 -21.49
N ALA A 283 4.60 10.49 -20.60
CA ALA A 283 4.81 11.84 -20.11
C ALA A 283 6.12 11.99 -19.29
N ALA A 284 6.46 10.97 -18.48
CA ALA A 284 7.69 10.95 -17.69
C ALA A 284 8.97 10.79 -18.55
N ARG A 285 8.86 10.17 -19.72
CA ARG A 285 9.99 9.98 -20.67
C ARG A 285 10.28 11.21 -21.56
N ARG A 286 9.36 12.19 -21.63
CA ARG A 286 9.60 13.42 -22.39
C ARG A 286 10.65 14.26 -21.66
N PRO A 287 11.84 14.55 -22.27
CA PRO A 287 12.81 15.45 -21.63
C PRO A 287 12.15 16.82 -21.45
N ASN A 288 12.25 17.39 -20.26
CA ASN A 288 11.88 18.78 -20.01
C ASN A 288 12.56 19.64 -21.11
N GLY A 289 11.75 20.22 -21.99
CA GLY A 289 12.24 21.10 -23.06
C GLY A 289 13.05 22.21 -22.41
N GLY A 290 14.36 22.11 -22.53
CA GLY A 290 15.28 23.12 -22.06
C GLY A 290 14.90 24.46 -22.67
N SER A 291 14.57 25.45 -21.86
CA SER A 291 14.60 26.83 -22.21
C SER A 291 16.02 27.19 -22.59
N GLY A 292 16.35 27.05 -23.87
CA GLY A 292 17.60 27.53 -24.44
C GLY A 292 17.67 29.03 -24.27
N VAL A 293 18.39 29.50 -23.27
CA VAL A 293 18.86 30.86 -23.22
C VAL A 293 20.00 30.99 -24.24
N SER A 294 19.64 31.47 -25.43
CA SER A 294 20.58 31.85 -26.44
C SER A 294 21.43 33.05 -25.92
N HIS A 295 22.66 32.78 -25.47
CA HIS A 295 23.66 33.79 -25.33
C HIS A 295 24.03 34.30 -26.74
N GLN A 296 23.42 35.39 -27.15
CA GLN A 296 23.94 36.20 -28.23
C GLN A 296 25.26 36.84 -27.79
N ASN A 297 26.35 36.31 -28.33
CA ASN A 297 27.67 36.95 -28.35
C ASN A 297 27.56 38.26 -29.12
N ARG A 298 27.66 39.40 -28.47
CA ARG A 298 28.01 40.67 -29.12
C ARG A 298 29.53 40.86 -29.01
N ALA A 299 30.19 40.61 -30.13
CA ALA A 299 31.52 41.16 -30.38
C ALA A 299 31.36 42.62 -30.80
N THR A 300 32.02 43.49 -30.14
CA THR A 300 32.80 44.68 -30.61
C THR A 300 33.65 45.18 -29.47
#